data_3dbfb5c3b64fdd2b2f7e217f9be3b999
#
_entry.id   3dbfb5c3b64fdd2b2f7e217f9be3b999
#
_cell.length_a   1.000
_cell.length_b   1.000
_cell.length_c   1.000
_cell.angle_alpha   90.00
_cell.angle_beta   90.00
_cell.angle_gamma   90.00
#
_symmetry.space_group_name_H-M   'P 1'
#
loop_
_entity.id
_entity.type
_entity.pdbx_description
1 polymer ?
#
loop_
_entity_poly.entity_id
_entity_poly.type
_entity_poly.pdbx_seq_one_letter_code
_entity_poly.pdbx_strand_id
1 'polypeptide(L)'
;MAHTSATVIEHRKVYVEVTVKVSPEGEVRPLSITFEDGIKYEIDRLKQRCRAHATKVGGTGIRYTIVVNNHETYLFEDDGRWFVEAKAHSGG
;
A
#
# COMPACT_ATOMS: atom_id res chain seq x y z
N MET A 1 6.30 35.02 -11.11
CA MET A 1 6.30 34.40 -11.06
C MET A 1 5.88 33.67 -10.37
N ALA A 2 5.61 33.27 -10.37
CA ALA A 2 5.11 32.51 -9.81
C ALA A 2 5.56 31.60 -9.26
N HIS A 3 5.76 31.21 -8.94
CA HIS A 3 6.02 30.33 -8.52
C HIS A 3 5.50 29.82 -7.67
N THR A 4 5.33 29.24 -7.68
CA THR A 4 4.61 28.57 -7.04
C THR A 4 5.13 28.04 -5.93
N SER A 5 4.88 28.25 -4.99
CA SER A 5 5.27 27.65 -3.91
C SER A 5 4.50 26.59 -3.61
N ALA A 6 4.16 25.85 -4.37
CA ALA A 6 3.33 24.76 -4.09
C ALA A 6 3.91 23.84 -3.07
N THR A 7 3.07 23.24 -2.29
CA THR A 7 3.49 22.22 -1.38
C THR A 7 4.00 21.03 -2.18
N VAL A 8 5.15 20.55 -1.82
CA VAL A 8 5.70 19.37 -2.47
C VAL A 8 5.09 18.14 -1.83
N ILE A 9 4.55 17.26 -2.65
CA ILE A 9 3.99 16.02 -2.17
C ILE A 9 4.90 14.90 -2.60
N GLU A 10 5.43 14.21 -1.63
CA GLU A 10 6.31 13.08 -1.90
C GLU A 10 5.60 11.78 -1.61
N HIS A 11 5.95 10.76 -2.34
CA HIS A 11 5.42 9.43 -2.10
C HIS A 11 6.56 8.53 -1.68
N ARG A 12 6.32 7.70 -0.70
CA ARG A 12 7.36 6.80 -0.22
C ARG A 12 6.74 5.47 0.17
N LYS A 13 7.57 4.46 0.21
CA LYS A 13 7.15 3.17 0.69
C LYS A 13 7.08 3.19 2.20
N VAL A 14 5.97 2.74 2.74
CA VAL A 14 5.87 2.52 4.17
C VAL A 14 5.64 1.03 4.33
N TYR A 15 6.62 0.33 4.85
CA TYR A 15 6.53 -1.12 5.01
C TYR A 15 5.61 -1.44 6.18
N VAL A 16 4.78 -2.43 5.98
CA VAL A 16 3.76 -2.80 6.96
C VAL A 16 3.80 -4.30 7.17
N GLU A 17 3.27 -4.72 8.30
CA GLU A 17 3.11 -6.12 8.60
C GLU A 17 1.74 -6.53 8.07
N VAL A 18 1.65 -7.66 7.41
CA VAL A 18 0.40 -8.10 6.80
C VAL A 18 0.12 -9.53 7.22
N THR A 19 -1.08 -9.77 7.70
CA THR A 19 -1.54 -11.13 7.95
C THR A 19 -2.18 -11.63 6.66
N VAL A 20 -1.75 -12.78 6.19
CA VAL A 20 -2.26 -13.33 4.94
C VAL A 20 -2.81 -14.72 5.13
N LYS A 21 -3.66 -15.11 4.20
CA LYS A 21 -4.16 -16.47 4.11
C LYS A 21 -3.71 -17.00 2.76
N VAL A 22 -3.13 -18.19 2.75
CA VAL A 22 -2.65 -18.79 1.52
C VAL A 22 -3.48 -20.03 1.25
N SER A 23 -4.07 -20.11 0.08
CA SER A 23 -4.90 -21.25 -0.29
C SER A 23 -4.03 -22.43 -0.68
N PRO A 24 -4.62 -23.62 -0.78
CA PRO A 24 -3.86 -24.79 -1.26
C PRO A 24 -3.26 -24.59 -2.65
N GLU A 25 -3.84 -23.70 -3.45
CA GLU A 25 -3.34 -23.41 -4.79
C GLU A 25 -2.24 -22.35 -4.76
N GLY A 26 -1.92 -21.83 -3.59
CA GLY A 26 -0.88 -20.82 -3.48
C GLY A 26 -1.35 -19.39 -3.63
N GLU A 27 -2.65 -19.17 -3.68
CA GLU A 27 -3.16 -17.79 -3.77
C GLU A 27 -3.06 -17.10 -2.43
N VAL A 28 -2.54 -15.91 -2.42
CA VAL A 28 -2.33 -15.15 -1.21
C VAL A 28 -3.42 -14.10 -1.08
N ARG A 29 -4.06 -14.08 0.09
CA ARG A 29 -5.11 -13.10 0.36
C ARG A 29 -4.75 -12.33 1.61
N PRO A 30 -4.50 -11.03 1.50
CA PRO A 30 -4.21 -10.23 2.69
C PRO A 30 -5.47 -10.03 3.52
N LEU A 31 -5.34 -10.19 4.82
CA LEU A 31 -6.47 -10.09 5.74
C LEU A 31 -6.41 -8.84 6.60
N SER A 32 -5.23 -8.40 6.99
CA SER A 32 -5.09 -7.22 7.82
C SER A 32 -3.71 -6.61 7.66
N ILE A 33 -3.61 -5.34 7.97
CA ILE A 33 -2.38 -4.56 7.89
C ILE A 33 -2.11 -3.96 9.25
N THR A 34 -0.86 -4.10 9.73
CA THR A 34 -0.46 -3.49 10.98
C THR A 34 0.67 -2.52 10.70
N PHE A 35 0.51 -1.28 11.10
CA PHE A 35 1.50 -0.24 10.91
C PHE A 35 2.50 -0.21 12.07
N GLU A 36 3.56 0.58 11.91
CA GLU A 36 4.61 0.64 12.93
C GLU A 36 4.11 1.06 14.30
N ASP A 37 3.05 1.85 14.33
CA ASP A 37 2.48 2.30 15.59
C ASP A 37 1.66 1.21 16.28
N GLY A 38 1.59 0.04 15.68
CA GLY A 38 0.84 -1.07 16.24
C GLY A 38 -0.63 -1.08 15.91
N ILE A 39 -1.12 -0.09 15.19
CA ILE A 39 -2.53 -0.05 14.84
C ILE A 39 -2.79 -1.01 13.70
N LYS A 40 -3.79 -1.86 13.89
CA LYS A 40 -4.14 -2.90 12.93
C LYS A 40 -5.44 -2.53 12.24
N TYR A 41 -5.43 -2.66 10.92
CA TYR A 41 -6.61 -2.40 10.10
C TYR A 41 -7.02 -3.68 9.41
N GLU A 42 -8.29 -4.05 9.55
CA GLU A 42 -8.81 -5.22 8.85
C GLU A 42 -9.12 -4.84 7.42
N ILE A 43 -8.82 -5.73 6.50
CA ILE A 43 -9.16 -5.52 5.10
C ILE A 43 -10.58 -6.03 4.90
N ASP A 44 -11.50 -5.12 4.60
CA ASP A 44 -12.90 -5.46 4.46
C ASP A 44 -13.16 -6.20 3.16
N ARG A 45 -12.41 -5.87 2.12
CA ARG A 45 -12.62 -6.49 0.83
C ARG A 45 -11.36 -6.41 -0.02
N LEU A 46 -11.08 -7.46 -0.75
CA LEU A 46 -10.04 -7.48 -1.77
C LEU A 46 -10.75 -7.38 -3.11
N LYS A 47 -10.54 -6.29 -3.81
CA LYS A 47 -11.23 -6.06 -5.07
C LYS A 47 -10.47 -6.58 -6.27
N GLN A 48 -9.16 -6.46 -6.23
CA GLN A 48 -8.37 -6.82 -7.39
C GLN A 48 -6.93 -7.13 -6.98
N ARG A 49 -6.31 -7.99 -7.72
CA ARG A 49 -4.91 -8.31 -7.53
C ARG A 49 -4.30 -8.36 -8.92
N CYS A 50 -3.22 -7.62 -9.13
CA CYS A 50 -2.57 -7.63 -10.43
C CYS A 50 -1.08 -7.33 -10.26
N ARG A 51 -0.31 -7.77 -11.26
CA ARG A 51 1.11 -7.44 -11.26
C ARG A 51 1.21 -5.99 -11.74
N ALA A 52 1.92 -5.18 -10.99
CA ALA A 52 1.98 -3.77 -11.30
C ALA A 52 3.24 -3.16 -10.73
N HIS A 53 3.61 -2.02 -11.30
CA HIS A 53 4.71 -1.24 -10.78
C HIS A 53 4.15 -0.30 -9.73
N ALA A 54 4.94 -0.06 -8.68
CA ALA A 54 4.63 0.98 -7.72
C ALA A 54 5.15 2.28 -8.35
N THR A 55 4.32 2.93 -9.13
CA THR A 55 4.76 4.02 -9.98
C THR A 55 5.24 5.25 -9.22
N LYS A 56 4.77 5.42 -8.00
CA LYS A 56 5.14 6.61 -7.23
C LYS A 56 6.46 6.47 -6.51
N VAL A 57 6.81 5.26 -6.10
CA VAL A 57 8.02 5.03 -5.34
C VAL A 57 8.95 4.03 -6.01
N GLY A 58 8.59 3.55 -7.18
CA GLY A 58 9.39 2.58 -7.92
C GLY A 58 9.21 1.17 -7.40
N GLY A 59 9.75 0.22 -8.14
CA GLY A 59 9.65 -1.17 -7.78
C GLY A 59 8.56 -1.89 -8.54
N THR A 60 8.62 -3.19 -8.52
CA THR A 60 7.65 -4.04 -9.19
C THR A 60 7.12 -5.03 -8.18
N GLY A 61 6.06 -5.72 -8.54
CA GLY A 61 5.50 -6.71 -7.66
C GLY A 61 4.03 -6.87 -7.92
N ILE A 62 3.29 -7.16 -6.87
CA ILE A 62 1.86 -7.38 -6.99
C ILE A 62 1.15 -6.25 -6.26
N ARG A 63 0.15 -5.69 -6.92
CA ARG A 63 -0.68 -4.66 -6.32
C ARG A 63 -2.03 -5.27 -5.99
N TYR A 64 -2.44 -5.07 -4.75
CA TYR A 64 -3.75 -5.50 -4.29
C TYR A 64 -4.59 -4.25 -4.10
N THR A 65 -5.75 -4.20 -4.73
CA THR A 65 -6.70 -3.13 -4.49
C THR A 65 -7.62 -3.60 -3.38
N ILE A 66 -7.57 -2.92 -2.26
CA ILE A 66 -8.26 -3.35 -1.04
C ILE A 66 -9.16 -2.23 -0.54
N VAL A 67 -10.15 -2.62 0.28
CA VAL A 67 -11.03 -1.66 0.94
C VAL A 67 -10.81 -1.78 2.44
N VAL A 68 -10.49 -0.66 3.07
CA VAL A 68 -10.28 -0.58 4.51
C VAL A 68 -11.08 0.62 5.01
N ASN A 69 -11.98 0.41 5.97
CA ASN A 69 -12.82 1.48 6.53
C ASN A 69 -13.54 2.26 5.42
N ASN A 70 -14.08 1.52 4.44
CA ASN A 70 -14.82 2.10 3.32
C ASN A 70 -13.97 2.94 2.37
N HIS A 71 -12.65 2.87 2.49
CA HIS A 71 -11.77 3.55 1.55
C HIS A 71 -11.02 2.53 0.71
N GLU A 72 -10.98 2.77 -0.59
CA GLU A 72 -10.23 1.91 -1.48
C GLU A 72 -8.78 2.41 -1.52
N THR A 73 -7.85 1.51 -1.39
CA THR A 73 -6.44 1.86 -1.42
C THR A 73 -5.65 0.70 -2.01
N TYR A 74 -4.35 0.91 -2.15
CA TYR A 74 -3.48 -0.11 -2.72
C TYR A 74 -2.50 -0.62 -1.69
N LEU A 75 -2.28 -1.94 -1.73
CA LEU A 75 -1.29 -2.60 -0.92
C LEU A 75 -0.38 -3.34 -1.88
N PHE A 76 0.92 -3.18 -1.71
CA PHE A 76 1.90 -3.78 -2.62
C PHE A 76 2.69 -4.86 -1.92
N GLU A 77 3.05 -5.90 -2.66
CA GLU A 77 3.95 -6.92 -2.17
C GLU A 77 5.06 -7.10 -3.19
N ASP A 78 6.29 -7.06 -2.74
CA ASP A 78 7.45 -7.20 -3.61
C ASP A 78 8.49 -8.00 -2.85
N ASP A 79 8.83 -9.15 -3.38
CA ASP A 79 9.86 -10.03 -2.81
C ASP A 79 9.57 -10.36 -1.34
N GLY A 80 8.32 -10.63 -1.04
CA GLY A 80 7.91 -11.03 0.30
C GLY A 80 7.71 -9.90 1.28
N ARG A 81 7.93 -8.66 0.85
CA ARG A 81 7.74 -7.52 1.71
C ARG A 81 6.53 -6.73 1.27
N TRP A 82 5.78 -6.24 2.24
CA TRP A 82 4.52 -5.54 1.97
C TRP A 82 4.65 -4.07 2.32
N PHE A 83 4.10 -3.22 1.47
CA PHE A 83 4.17 -1.78 1.74
C PHE A 83 2.97 -1.07 1.14
N VAL A 84 2.73 0.14 1.64
CA VAL A 84 1.76 1.05 1.06
C VAL A 84 2.52 2.29 0.62
N GLU A 85 1.94 3.02 -0.32
CA GLU A 85 2.52 4.29 -0.75
C GLU A 85 1.88 5.38 0.08
N ALA A 86 2.69 6.10 0.82
CA ALA A 86 2.20 7.16 1.67
C ALA A 86 2.60 8.51 1.07
N LYS A 87 1.75 9.49 1.26
CA LYS A 87 2.07 10.85 0.85
C LYS A 87 2.63 11.60 2.03
N ALA A 88 3.66 12.37 1.80
CA ALA A 88 4.20 13.24 2.80
C ALA A 88 4.31 14.63 2.20
N HIS A 89 3.92 15.63 2.96
CA HIS A 89 4.04 17.00 2.50
C HIS A 89 5.34 17.54 3.04
N SER A 90 6.14 18.16 2.16
CA SER A 90 7.35 18.77 2.62
C SER A 90 7.33 20.22 2.18
N GLY A 91 7.97 21.03 2.89
CA GLY A 91 8.02 22.39 2.60
C GLY A 91 6.85 23.07 3.23
N GLY A 92 6.16 23.37 3.23
CA GLY A 92 5.00 23.85 3.76
C GLY A 92 4.98 24.85 4.78
#